data_8578288eaed47a0b0e7f6a30f0b4291a
#
_entry.id   8578288eaed47a0b0e7f6a30f0b4291a
#
_cell.length_a   1.000
_cell.length_b   1.000
_cell.length_c   1.000
_cell.angle_alpha   90.00
_cell.angle_beta   90.00
_cell.angle_gamma   90.00
#
_symmetry.space_group_name_H-M   'P 1'
#
loop_
_entity.id
_entity.type
_entity.pdbx_description
1 polymer ?
#
loop_
_entity_poly.entity_id
_entity_poly.type
_entity_poly.pdbx_seq_one_letter_code
_entity_poly.pdbx_strand_id
1 'polypeptide(L)'
;MREEQGLWGSEWFSENPTLPLSAMVANLNADMVGRNWPDTIVAIGKEHSDLGATLERVNAAHPEVGMTAIDDLWPEERFYFRSDHFNFARKGVPILFFFNGTHEDYHRPSDEPDRIDGEKAARIAQLLYWLGIEIANAPERPKWNPESYARIVSER
;
A
#
# COMPACT_ATOMS: atom_id res chain seq x y z
N MET A 1 -5.05 17.10 2.60
CA MET A 1 -3.72 16.61 2.18
C MET A 1 -3.42 17.18 0.81
N ARG A 2 -2.15 17.37 0.44
CA ARG A 2 -1.75 17.94 -0.85
C ARG A 2 -0.97 16.90 -1.65
N GLU A 3 -1.51 15.69 -1.72
CA GLU A 3 -0.90 14.56 -2.44
C GLU A 3 -0.73 14.93 -3.92
N GLU A 4 -1.77 15.43 -4.55
CA GLU A 4 -1.79 15.84 -5.96
C GLU A 4 -0.78 16.98 -6.29
N GLN A 5 -0.19 17.60 -5.29
CA GLN A 5 0.81 18.66 -5.45
C GLN A 5 2.22 18.21 -5.09
N GLY A 6 2.50 16.90 -5.04
CA GLY A 6 3.84 16.34 -4.84
C GLY A 6 4.06 15.64 -3.50
N LEU A 7 3.05 14.97 -2.95
CA LEU A 7 3.15 14.14 -1.73
C LEU A 7 3.58 14.92 -0.47
N TRP A 8 3.37 16.23 -0.43
CA TRP A 8 3.87 17.11 0.64
C TRP A 8 3.36 16.74 2.03
N GLY A 9 2.16 16.14 2.12
CA GLY A 9 1.58 15.71 3.40
C GLY A 9 2.35 14.56 4.03
N SER A 10 2.58 13.50 3.26
CA SER A 10 3.33 12.31 3.71
C SER A 10 4.82 12.61 3.87
N GLU A 11 5.39 13.46 3.02
CA GLU A 11 6.77 13.92 3.17
C GLU A 11 6.95 14.67 4.49
N TRP A 12 6.11 15.69 4.74
CA TRP A 12 6.18 16.46 5.99
C TRP A 12 5.99 15.55 7.21
N PHE A 13 5.00 14.63 7.19
CA PHE A 13 4.75 13.72 8.30
C PHE A 13 5.92 12.77 8.53
N SER A 14 6.53 12.23 7.48
CA SER A 14 7.69 11.34 7.60
C SER A 14 8.94 12.04 8.13
N GLU A 15 9.02 13.35 7.98
CA GLU A 15 10.10 14.19 8.50
C GLU A 15 9.82 14.73 9.91
N ASN A 16 8.53 14.93 10.24
CA ASN A 16 8.06 15.46 11.53
C ASN A 16 7.02 14.49 12.15
N PRO A 17 7.35 13.22 12.38
CA PRO A 17 6.39 12.25 12.83
C PRO A 17 5.96 12.50 14.28
N THR A 18 4.68 12.27 14.57
CA THR A 18 4.12 12.39 15.93
C THR A 18 4.62 11.30 16.88
N LEU A 19 5.10 10.19 16.33
CA LEU A 19 5.78 9.08 17.02
C LEU A 19 7.10 8.81 16.31
N PRO A 20 8.14 8.34 17.01
CA PRO A 20 9.40 7.98 16.37
C PRO A 20 9.17 7.00 15.19
N LEU A 21 9.81 7.24 14.04
CA LEU A 21 9.72 6.34 12.88
C LEU A 21 10.12 4.90 13.25
N SER A 22 11.05 4.75 14.20
CA SER A 22 11.42 3.45 14.75
C SER A 22 10.29 2.73 15.47
N ALA A 23 9.21 3.40 15.85
CA ALA A 23 8.01 2.78 16.40
C ALA A 23 7.02 2.32 15.31
N MET A 24 7.15 2.81 14.09
CA MET A 24 6.31 2.38 12.97
C MET A 24 6.80 1.03 12.45
N VAL A 25 5.93 0.04 12.43
CA VAL A 25 6.28 -1.33 12.02
C VAL A 25 6.03 -1.59 10.55
N ALA A 26 5.01 -0.95 9.97
CA ALA A 26 4.67 -1.01 8.56
C ALA A 26 3.85 0.21 8.16
N ASN A 27 3.80 0.50 6.85
CA ASN A 27 2.82 1.41 6.25
C ASN A 27 1.99 0.62 5.21
N LEU A 28 0.68 0.66 5.35
CA LEU A 28 -0.28 0.06 4.43
C LEU A 28 -1.01 1.22 3.73
N ASN A 29 -0.61 1.51 2.51
CA ASN A 29 -1.19 2.59 1.72
C ASN A 29 -2.27 2.04 0.77
N ALA A 30 -3.43 2.67 0.74
CA ALA A 30 -4.51 2.34 -0.19
C ALA A 30 -4.86 3.59 -1.00
N ASP A 31 -4.72 3.50 -2.31
CA ASP A 31 -4.95 4.59 -3.23
C ASP A 31 -5.66 4.07 -4.47
N MET A 32 -6.69 4.77 -4.96
CA MET A 32 -7.47 4.42 -6.14
C MET A 32 -8.05 2.99 -6.13
N VAL A 33 -8.51 2.52 -4.97
CA VAL A 33 -8.94 1.13 -4.78
C VAL A 33 -10.41 0.84 -5.14
N GLY A 34 -11.19 1.86 -5.46
CA GLY A 34 -12.63 1.75 -5.76
C GLY A 34 -12.98 1.56 -7.24
N ARG A 35 -12.01 1.27 -8.11
CA ARG A 35 -12.21 1.16 -9.56
C ARG A 35 -11.67 -0.15 -10.12
N ASN A 36 -11.91 -0.40 -11.41
CA ASN A 36 -11.46 -1.57 -12.14
C ASN A 36 -12.07 -2.89 -11.60
N TRP A 37 -11.33 -3.98 -11.48
CA TRP A 37 -11.83 -5.33 -11.17
C TRP A 37 -12.57 -5.41 -9.83
N PRO A 38 -13.73 -6.07 -9.76
CA PRO A 38 -14.56 -6.06 -8.54
C PRO A 38 -14.00 -6.89 -7.38
N ASP A 39 -13.15 -7.87 -7.65
CA ASP A 39 -12.67 -8.90 -6.71
C ASP A 39 -11.15 -8.97 -6.56
N THR A 40 -10.44 -8.04 -7.19
CA THR A 40 -8.98 -8.06 -7.27
C THR A 40 -8.39 -6.76 -6.77
N ILE A 41 -7.29 -6.88 -6.00
CA ILE A 41 -6.44 -5.77 -5.58
C ILE A 41 -4.98 -6.06 -5.93
N VAL A 42 -4.31 -5.11 -6.57
CA VAL A 42 -2.87 -5.18 -6.81
C VAL A 42 -2.14 -4.70 -5.57
N ALA A 43 -1.19 -5.49 -5.08
CA ALA A 43 -0.33 -5.17 -3.95
C ALA A 43 1.11 -4.97 -4.43
N ILE A 44 1.53 -3.71 -4.49
CA ILE A 44 2.86 -3.30 -4.96
C ILE A 44 3.83 -3.28 -3.77
N GLY A 45 5.04 -3.77 -3.97
CA GLY A 45 6.11 -3.81 -2.97
C GLY A 45 6.18 -5.11 -2.17
N LYS A 46 5.46 -6.16 -2.57
CA LYS A 46 5.50 -7.49 -1.94
C LYS A 46 6.92 -8.08 -1.89
N GLU A 47 7.73 -7.82 -2.91
CA GLU A 47 9.10 -8.33 -3.05
C GLU A 47 10.11 -7.62 -2.13
N HIS A 48 9.75 -6.48 -1.56
CA HIS A 48 10.70 -5.65 -0.80
C HIS A 48 10.80 -6.01 0.68
N SER A 49 9.85 -6.79 1.20
CA SER A 49 9.83 -7.23 2.59
C SER A 49 9.01 -8.51 2.77
N ASP A 50 9.03 -9.09 3.96
CA ASP A 50 8.19 -10.24 4.33
C ASP A 50 6.70 -9.91 4.51
N LEU A 51 6.32 -8.63 4.37
CA LEU A 51 4.92 -8.21 4.30
C LEU A 51 4.18 -8.87 3.14
N GLY A 52 4.86 -9.14 2.02
CA GLY A 52 4.29 -9.87 0.89
C GLY A 52 3.78 -11.25 1.30
N ALA A 53 4.63 -12.04 1.95
CA ALA A 53 4.26 -13.37 2.45
C ALA A 53 3.16 -13.29 3.54
N THR A 54 3.18 -12.24 4.37
CA THR A 54 2.13 -12.01 5.37
C THR A 54 0.79 -11.72 4.70
N LEU A 55 0.77 -10.89 3.66
CA LEU A 55 -0.44 -10.61 2.89
C LEU A 55 -1.00 -11.88 2.24
N GLU A 56 -0.15 -12.73 1.65
CA GLU A 56 -0.57 -13.99 1.03
C GLU A 56 -1.24 -14.92 2.04
N ARG A 57 -0.65 -15.07 3.24
CA ARG A 57 -1.25 -15.87 4.31
C ARG A 57 -2.59 -15.32 4.77
N VAL A 58 -2.71 -14.01 4.97
CA VAL A 58 -3.94 -13.35 5.40
C VAL A 58 -5.01 -13.49 4.32
N ASN A 59 -4.69 -13.24 3.06
CA ASN A 59 -5.63 -13.36 1.97
C ASN A 59 -6.16 -14.80 1.83
N ALA A 60 -5.30 -15.80 1.99
CA ALA A 60 -5.69 -17.21 1.98
C ALA A 60 -6.53 -17.62 3.21
N ALA A 61 -6.28 -17.01 4.37
CA ALA A 61 -6.98 -17.30 5.62
C ALA A 61 -8.39 -16.67 5.68
N HIS A 62 -8.65 -15.66 4.87
CA HIS A 62 -9.93 -14.91 4.85
C HIS A 62 -10.62 -14.93 3.48
N PRO A 63 -10.96 -16.13 2.95
CA PRO A 63 -11.65 -16.25 1.65
C PRO A 63 -13.04 -15.59 1.65
N GLU A 64 -13.65 -15.41 2.82
CA GLU A 64 -14.96 -14.73 2.99
C GLU A 64 -14.90 -13.25 2.58
N VAL A 65 -13.73 -12.61 2.59
CA VAL A 65 -13.56 -11.24 2.12
C VAL A 65 -13.81 -11.13 0.61
N GLY A 66 -13.61 -12.23 -0.14
CA GLY A 66 -13.84 -12.26 -1.58
C GLY A 66 -12.92 -11.37 -2.38
N MET A 67 -11.69 -11.14 -1.90
CA MET A 67 -10.65 -10.38 -2.58
C MET A 67 -9.44 -11.26 -2.89
N THR A 68 -8.89 -11.07 -4.07
CA THR A 68 -7.63 -11.69 -4.49
C THR A 68 -6.55 -10.63 -4.58
N ALA A 69 -5.54 -10.71 -3.71
CA ALA A 69 -4.36 -9.85 -3.77
C ALA A 69 -3.35 -10.43 -4.77
N ILE A 70 -3.00 -9.65 -5.79
CA ILE A 70 -2.06 -10.05 -6.84
C ILE A 70 -0.82 -9.16 -6.85
N ASP A 71 0.20 -9.58 -7.59
CA ASP A 71 1.45 -8.85 -7.76
C ASP A 71 1.30 -7.63 -8.65
N ASP A 72 2.32 -6.76 -8.64
CA ASP A 72 2.38 -5.58 -9.51
C ASP A 72 2.25 -5.97 -10.99
N LEU A 73 1.25 -5.41 -11.64
CA LEU A 73 0.98 -5.62 -13.07
C LEU A 73 1.74 -4.60 -13.97
N TRP A 74 2.33 -3.57 -13.37
CA TRP A 74 2.92 -2.44 -14.10
C TRP A 74 4.33 -2.08 -13.58
N PRO A 75 5.27 -3.03 -13.53
CA PRO A 75 6.61 -2.76 -12.96
C PRO A 75 7.34 -1.62 -13.70
N GLU A 76 7.10 -1.46 -15.00
CA GLU A 76 7.68 -0.40 -15.83
C GLU A 76 7.18 1.00 -15.45
N GLU A 77 5.96 1.10 -14.91
CA GLU A 77 5.37 2.37 -14.47
C GLU A 77 5.95 2.87 -13.14
N ARG A 78 6.65 2.01 -12.41
CA ARG A 78 7.32 2.34 -11.15
C ARG A 78 6.38 2.96 -10.12
N PHE A 79 5.14 2.47 -10.00
CA PHE A 79 4.14 2.98 -9.05
C PHE A 79 4.60 2.93 -7.59
N TYR A 80 5.51 2.02 -7.24
CA TYR A 80 6.12 1.97 -5.92
C TYR A 80 6.71 3.31 -5.45
N PHE A 81 7.10 4.19 -6.36
CA PHE A 81 7.75 5.48 -6.08
C PHE A 81 6.82 6.68 -6.20
N ARG A 82 5.51 6.46 -6.44
CA ARG A 82 4.62 7.52 -6.95
C ARG A 82 3.47 7.90 -6.03
N SER A 83 3.35 7.33 -4.81
CA SER A 83 2.31 7.69 -3.85
C SER A 83 2.88 7.82 -2.43
N ASP A 84 2.06 8.18 -1.47
CA ASP A 84 2.42 8.58 -0.11
C ASP A 84 3.31 7.59 0.65
N HIS A 85 3.15 6.29 0.40
CA HIS A 85 3.92 5.22 1.03
C HIS A 85 5.44 5.35 0.80
N PHE A 86 5.86 5.91 -0.32
CA PHE A 86 7.28 6.00 -0.65
C PHE A 86 8.04 6.89 0.34
N ASN A 87 7.41 7.94 0.87
CA ASN A 87 8.01 8.78 1.89
C ASN A 87 8.34 8.02 3.19
N PHE A 88 7.60 6.95 3.49
CA PHE A 88 7.88 6.04 4.61
C PHE A 88 8.92 4.98 4.23
N ALA A 89 8.82 4.41 3.03
CA ALA A 89 9.76 3.40 2.54
C ALA A 89 11.21 3.92 2.54
N ARG A 90 11.46 5.10 2.00
CA ARG A 90 12.79 5.73 1.99
C ARG A 90 13.37 6.05 3.38
N LYS A 91 12.52 6.06 4.41
CA LYS A 91 12.92 6.22 5.83
C LYS A 91 13.09 4.86 6.56
N GLY A 92 12.95 3.74 5.83
CA GLY A 92 13.18 2.40 6.36
C GLY A 92 11.94 1.71 6.94
N VAL A 93 10.75 2.29 6.80
CA VAL A 93 9.50 1.62 7.18
C VAL A 93 9.06 0.69 6.06
N PRO A 94 8.89 -0.64 6.28
CA PRO A 94 8.36 -1.54 5.27
C PRO A 94 6.95 -1.13 4.84
N ILE A 95 6.65 -1.24 3.55
CA ILE A 95 5.36 -0.83 3.01
C ILE A 95 4.70 -1.89 2.14
N LEU A 96 3.37 -1.83 2.04
CA LEU A 96 2.60 -2.37 0.93
C LEU A 96 1.70 -1.28 0.36
N PHE A 97 1.66 -1.18 -0.94
CA PHE A 97 0.84 -0.23 -1.66
C PHE A 97 -0.26 -0.96 -2.41
N PHE A 98 -1.51 -0.73 -1.99
CA PHE A 98 -2.72 -1.30 -2.58
C PHE A 98 -3.27 -0.33 -3.62
N PHE A 99 -3.30 -0.79 -4.87
CA PHE A 99 -3.60 0.06 -6.01
C PHE A 99 -4.29 -0.76 -7.12
N ASN A 100 -5.26 -0.18 -7.81
CA ASN A 100 -5.96 -0.90 -8.89
C ASN A 100 -5.70 -0.35 -10.29
N GLY A 101 -4.61 0.37 -10.45
CA GLY A 101 -4.25 0.96 -11.74
C GLY A 101 -5.04 2.23 -12.07
N THR A 102 -4.65 2.86 -13.17
CA THR A 102 -5.37 3.99 -13.73
C THR A 102 -6.63 3.53 -14.46
N HIS A 103 -7.56 4.43 -14.68
CA HIS A 103 -8.81 4.23 -15.38
C HIS A 103 -9.13 5.43 -16.30
N GLU A 104 -10.17 5.33 -17.10
CA GLU A 104 -10.51 6.36 -18.11
C GLU A 104 -10.76 7.76 -17.52
N ASP A 105 -11.24 7.84 -16.27
CA ASP A 105 -11.52 9.10 -15.58
C ASP A 105 -10.33 9.63 -14.76
N TYR A 106 -9.20 8.91 -14.74
CA TYR A 106 -8.03 9.28 -13.94
C TYR A 106 -7.58 10.71 -14.19
N HIS A 107 -7.53 11.53 -13.13
CA HIS A 107 -7.23 12.96 -13.15
C HIS A 107 -8.14 13.79 -14.07
N ARG A 108 -9.40 13.39 -14.21
CA ARG A 108 -10.40 14.11 -15.01
C ARG A 108 -11.58 14.57 -14.16
N PRO A 109 -12.29 15.63 -14.57
CA PRO A 109 -13.52 16.07 -13.90
C PRO A 109 -14.64 15.03 -13.89
N SER A 110 -14.54 14.01 -14.75
CA SER A 110 -15.50 12.89 -14.82
C SER A 110 -15.29 11.82 -13.75
N ASP A 111 -14.24 11.92 -12.92
CA ASP A 111 -14.02 11.01 -11.79
C ASP A 111 -14.88 11.43 -10.59
N GLU A 112 -16.14 11.03 -10.66
CA GLU A 112 -17.20 11.38 -9.72
C GLU A 112 -17.42 10.25 -8.70
N PRO A 113 -17.94 10.53 -7.50
CA PRO A 113 -18.15 9.54 -6.44
C PRO A 113 -19.05 8.37 -6.82
N ASP A 114 -19.99 8.54 -7.75
CA ASP A 114 -20.89 7.48 -8.25
C ASP A 114 -20.19 6.42 -9.11
N ARG A 115 -18.93 6.69 -9.50
CA ARG A 115 -18.06 5.74 -10.20
C ARG A 115 -17.33 4.78 -9.28
N ILE A 116 -17.38 5.01 -7.97
CA ILE A 116 -16.67 4.20 -6.98
C ILE A 116 -17.48 2.95 -6.65
N ASP A 117 -16.86 1.77 -6.78
CA ASP A 117 -17.39 0.52 -6.26
C ASP A 117 -17.18 0.46 -4.74
N GLY A 118 -18.23 0.87 -3.99
CA GLY A 118 -18.21 0.91 -2.53
C GLY A 118 -18.12 -0.48 -1.89
N GLU A 119 -18.69 -1.52 -2.50
CA GLU A 119 -18.61 -2.89 -1.98
C GLU A 119 -17.19 -3.43 -2.09
N LYS A 120 -16.53 -3.18 -3.22
CA LYS A 120 -15.14 -3.51 -3.40
C LYS A 120 -14.24 -2.77 -2.39
N ALA A 121 -14.43 -1.46 -2.26
CA ALA A 121 -13.67 -0.64 -1.31
C ALA A 121 -13.84 -1.16 0.13
N ALA A 122 -15.05 -1.57 0.53
CA ALA A 122 -15.31 -2.17 1.84
C ALA A 122 -14.57 -3.51 2.02
N ARG A 123 -14.55 -4.37 1.01
CA ARG A 123 -13.81 -5.65 1.06
C ARG A 123 -12.29 -5.43 1.14
N ILE A 124 -11.77 -4.47 0.41
CA ILE A 124 -10.36 -4.09 0.52
C ILE A 124 -10.05 -3.58 1.93
N ALA A 125 -10.91 -2.75 2.51
CA ALA A 125 -10.75 -2.29 3.89
C ALA A 125 -10.76 -3.46 4.90
N GLN A 126 -11.58 -4.49 4.68
CA GLN A 126 -11.57 -5.71 5.50
C GLN A 126 -10.26 -6.49 5.36
N LEU A 127 -9.75 -6.64 4.14
CA LEU A 127 -8.45 -7.29 3.92
C LEU A 127 -7.32 -6.54 4.64
N LEU A 128 -7.29 -5.22 4.51
CA LEU A 128 -6.32 -4.35 5.19
C LEU A 128 -6.45 -4.42 6.71
N TYR A 129 -7.68 -4.54 7.24
CA TYR A 129 -7.91 -4.74 8.66
C TYR A 129 -7.28 -6.04 9.16
N TRP A 130 -7.55 -7.16 8.50
CA TRP A 130 -6.97 -8.45 8.88
C TRP A 130 -5.45 -8.46 8.77
N LEU A 131 -4.92 -7.85 7.71
CA LEU A 131 -3.48 -7.69 7.54
C LEU A 131 -2.87 -6.83 8.66
N GLY A 132 -3.52 -5.72 9.02
CA GLY A 132 -3.11 -4.87 10.14
C GLY A 132 -3.10 -5.60 11.47
N ILE A 133 -4.12 -6.41 11.76
CA ILE A 133 -4.20 -7.25 12.97
C ILE A 133 -3.06 -8.28 13.01
N GLU A 134 -2.78 -8.95 11.90
CA GLU A 134 -1.68 -9.93 11.80
C GLU A 134 -0.33 -9.26 12.07
N ILE A 135 -0.06 -8.12 11.45
CA ILE A 135 1.19 -7.37 11.63
C ILE A 135 1.32 -6.84 13.07
N ALA A 136 0.24 -6.29 13.63
CA ALA A 136 0.27 -5.69 14.97
C ALA A 136 0.47 -6.71 16.07
N ASN A 137 0.03 -7.96 15.88
CA ASN A 137 0.16 -9.04 16.85
C ASN A 137 1.38 -9.95 16.59
N ALA A 138 2.11 -9.73 15.51
CA ALA A 138 3.29 -10.52 15.19
C ALA A 138 4.37 -10.35 16.28
N PRO A 139 5.06 -11.44 16.70
CA PRO A 139 6.12 -11.38 17.71
C PRO A 139 7.37 -10.64 17.20
N GLU A 140 7.55 -10.58 15.89
CA GLU A 140 8.67 -9.90 15.23
C GLU A 140 8.17 -8.84 14.26
N ARG A 141 8.98 -7.81 14.09
CA ARG A 141 8.71 -6.75 13.12
C ARG A 141 8.90 -7.26 11.70
N PRO A 142 8.14 -6.72 10.72
CA PRO A 142 8.42 -7.01 9.32
C PRO A 142 9.88 -6.69 8.96
N LYS A 143 10.47 -7.58 8.16
CA LYS A 143 11.87 -7.50 7.74
C LYS A 143 11.97 -7.15 6.28
N TRP A 144 12.81 -6.17 5.98
CA TRP A 144 13.17 -5.84 4.62
C TRP A 144 13.96 -6.97 3.95
N ASN A 145 13.75 -7.11 2.65
CA ASN A 145 14.75 -7.75 1.79
C ASN A 145 16.02 -6.87 1.80
N PRO A 146 17.22 -7.41 2.12
CA PRO A 146 18.43 -6.60 2.26
C PRO A 146 18.83 -5.84 1.00
N GLU A 147 18.65 -6.42 -0.19
CA GLU A 147 18.97 -5.77 -1.47
C GLU A 147 18.02 -4.61 -1.74
N SER A 148 16.73 -4.82 -1.48
CA SER A 148 15.71 -3.78 -1.58
C SER A 148 15.96 -2.64 -0.59
N TYR A 149 16.30 -2.96 0.65
CA TYR A 149 16.66 -1.96 1.66
C TYR A 149 17.83 -1.08 1.21
N ALA A 150 18.92 -1.71 0.75
CA ALA A 150 20.08 -0.98 0.27
C ALA A 150 19.76 -0.03 -0.88
N ARG A 151 18.87 -0.45 -1.79
CA ARG A 151 18.45 0.35 -2.95
C ARG A 151 17.49 1.48 -2.58
N ILE A 152 16.47 1.20 -1.75
CA ILE A 152 15.36 2.12 -1.48
C ILE A 152 15.71 3.11 -0.36
N VAL A 153 16.30 2.63 0.73
CA VAL A 153 16.57 3.44 1.93
C VAL A 153 17.86 4.24 1.81
N SER A 154 18.81 3.82 0.97
CA SER A 154 20.09 4.53 0.74
C SER A 154 19.98 5.73 -0.21
N GLU A 155 18.87 5.88 -0.92
CA GLU A 155 18.59 7.06 -1.76
C GLU A 155 18.18 8.25 -0.85
N ARG A 156 19.14 8.83 -0.13
CA ARG A 156 18.98 10.06 0.65
C ARG A 156 19.43 11.28 -0.17
#